data_1f4e83cd7c45d4c3807c3f8f7ce4b1ef
#
_entry.id   1f4e83cd7c45d4c3807c3f8f7ce4b1ef
#
_cell.length_a   1.000
_cell.length_b   1.000
_cell.length_c   1.000
_cell.angle_alpha   90.00
_cell.angle_beta   90.00
_cell.angle_gamma   90.00
#
_symmetry.space_group_name_H-M   'P 1'
#
loop_
_entity.id
_entity.type
_entity.pdbx_description
1 polymer ?
#
loop_
_entity_poly.entity_id
_entity_poly.type
_entity_poly.pdbx_seq_one_letter_code
_entity_poly.pdbx_strand_id
1 'polypeptide(L)'
;PGPREHVRRIVRRWGDPDGDGDPSDGVDGWRLDVAEMVGHGFWREFRGWVREVNPEAYIVGEVWWQDWPNNKMFDAEPWLRGDQFDAVMNYRFAAAVKAFFLDRRSAIAPSELDRRLARVRADYRPEVAPVLMNLLDSHDTDRLASQAVNPDTLHDHRVSARERPDYDVR
;
A
#
# COMPACT_ATOMS: atom_id res chain seq x y z
N PRO A 1 28.08 12.52 3.46
CA PRO A 1 26.88 12.13 4.17
C PRO A 1 26.47 10.72 3.75
N GLY A 2 26.15 9.87 4.72
CA GLY A 2 25.69 8.52 4.46
C GLY A 2 24.25 8.48 3.93
N PRO A 3 23.74 7.30 3.50
CA PRO A 3 22.38 7.16 2.96
C PRO A 3 21.29 7.70 3.90
N ARG A 4 21.41 7.51 5.20
CA ARG A 4 20.44 8.02 6.20
C ARG A 4 20.33 9.55 6.20
N GLU A 5 21.49 10.24 6.19
CA GLU A 5 21.50 11.69 6.12
C GLU A 5 20.97 12.22 4.79
N HIS A 6 21.16 11.49 3.71
CA HIS A 6 20.56 11.82 2.42
C HIS A 6 19.04 11.76 2.47
N VAL A 7 18.46 10.67 3.01
CA VAL A 7 17.01 10.52 3.15
C VAL A 7 16.44 11.58 4.12
N ARG A 8 17.12 11.85 5.26
CA ARG A 8 16.68 12.89 6.18
C ARG A 8 16.59 14.27 5.51
N ARG A 9 17.55 14.60 4.62
CA ARG A 9 17.49 15.85 3.83
C ARG A 9 16.33 15.88 2.83
N ILE A 10 16.00 14.71 2.24
CA ILE A 10 14.83 14.59 1.37
C ILE A 10 13.57 14.88 2.17
N VAL A 11 13.41 14.27 3.35
CA VAL A 11 12.25 14.51 4.22
C VAL A 11 12.10 16.00 4.53
N ARG A 12 13.18 16.68 4.95
CA ARG A 12 13.14 18.13 5.21
C ARG A 12 12.81 18.93 3.96
N ARG A 13 13.47 18.62 2.84
CA ARG A 13 13.30 19.38 1.58
C ARG A 13 11.88 19.35 1.04
N TRP A 14 11.17 18.23 1.21
CA TRP A 14 9.82 18.07 0.67
C TRP A 14 8.72 18.23 1.73
N GLY A 15 9.06 18.15 3.01
CA GLY A 15 8.11 18.36 4.10
C GLY A 15 7.99 19.83 4.52
N ASP A 16 9.00 20.64 4.19
CA ASP A 16 9.08 22.09 4.45
C ASP A 16 10.02 22.69 3.39
N PRO A 17 9.52 22.93 2.14
CA PRO A 17 10.32 23.31 0.99
C PRO A 17 11.01 24.66 1.09
N ASP A 18 10.40 25.65 1.73
CA ASP A 18 10.95 27.00 1.91
C ASP A 18 11.74 27.15 3.23
N GLY A 19 11.57 26.22 4.16
CA GLY A 19 12.36 26.12 5.40
C GLY A 19 11.93 27.09 6.49
N ASP A 20 10.68 27.56 6.47
CA ASP A 20 10.16 28.51 7.44
C ASP A 20 9.63 27.84 8.73
N GLY A 21 9.53 26.50 8.73
CA GLY A 21 9.05 25.69 9.85
C GLY A 21 7.54 25.44 9.84
N ASP A 22 6.82 25.94 8.82
CA ASP A 22 5.42 25.62 8.55
C ASP A 22 5.34 24.56 7.45
N PRO A 23 4.87 23.32 7.71
CA PRO A 23 4.80 22.27 6.70
C PRO A 23 3.65 22.44 5.70
N SER A 24 2.91 23.54 5.70
CA SER A 24 1.73 23.75 4.88
C SER A 24 2.02 23.85 3.37
N ASP A 25 3.25 24.16 2.99
CA ASP A 25 3.74 24.17 1.60
C ASP A 25 4.40 22.84 1.19
N GLY A 26 4.53 21.92 2.13
CA GLY A 26 5.17 20.61 1.95
C GLY A 26 4.21 19.48 1.56
N VAL A 27 4.75 18.26 1.54
CA VAL A 27 3.95 17.05 1.29
C VAL A 27 3.20 16.63 2.54
N ASP A 28 1.94 16.17 2.37
CA ASP A 28 1.08 15.71 3.47
C ASP A 28 1.45 14.32 4.00
N GLY A 29 2.33 13.61 3.29
CA GLY A 29 2.72 12.26 3.72
C GLY A 29 3.69 11.56 2.77
N TRP A 30 4.00 10.31 3.11
CA TRP A 30 5.02 9.51 2.44
C TRP A 30 4.52 8.11 2.14
N ARG A 31 4.60 7.69 0.88
CA ARG A 31 4.49 6.29 0.49
C ARG A 31 5.89 5.70 0.36
N LEU A 32 6.15 4.65 1.11
CA LEU A 32 7.45 4.03 1.24
C LEU A 32 7.49 2.73 0.43
N ASP A 33 8.30 2.75 -0.61
CA ASP A 33 8.47 1.67 -1.57
C ASP A 33 9.21 0.48 -0.95
N VAL A 34 8.76 -0.74 -1.25
CA VAL A 34 9.40 -2.01 -0.83
C VAL A 34 9.78 -1.99 0.67
N ALA A 35 8.89 -1.49 1.49
CA ALA A 35 9.18 -1.17 2.89
C ALA A 35 9.55 -2.38 3.73
N GLU A 36 9.06 -3.56 3.37
CA GLU A 36 9.39 -4.84 4.01
C GLU A 36 10.85 -5.26 3.85
N MET A 37 11.55 -4.74 2.83
CA MET A 37 12.96 -5.05 2.57
C MET A 37 13.93 -4.15 3.36
N VAL A 38 13.42 -3.16 4.07
CA VAL A 38 14.21 -2.22 4.88
C VAL A 38 13.98 -2.49 6.37
N GLY A 39 15.06 -2.51 7.14
CA GLY A 39 14.99 -2.88 8.55
C GLY A 39 14.17 -1.89 9.41
N HIS A 40 13.41 -2.42 10.36
CA HIS A 40 12.54 -1.66 11.28
C HIS A 40 13.23 -0.49 12.00
N GLY A 41 14.53 -0.63 12.32
CA GLY A 41 15.29 0.44 12.96
C GLY A 41 15.41 1.70 12.08
N PHE A 42 15.55 1.52 10.76
CA PHE A 42 15.55 2.64 9.83
C PHE A 42 14.18 3.34 9.78
N TRP A 43 13.08 2.58 9.76
CA TRP A 43 11.73 3.15 9.71
C TRP A 43 11.35 3.93 10.97
N ARG A 44 11.86 3.50 12.14
CA ARG A 44 11.70 4.29 13.38
C ARG A 44 12.42 5.63 13.30
N GLU A 45 13.64 5.64 12.78
CA GLU A 45 14.38 6.89 12.55
C GLU A 45 13.67 7.76 11.50
N PHE A 46 13.22 7.17 10.38
CA PHE A 46 12.49 7.87 9.33
C PHE A 46 11.23 8.55 9.89
N ARG A 47 10.42 7.81 10.67
CA ARG A 47 9.25 8.41 11.35
C ARG A 47 9.66 9.61 12.22
N GLY A 48 10.75 9.49 12.97
CA GLY A 48 11.26 10.61 13.77
C GLY A 48 11.54 11.83 12.90
N TRP A 49 12.23 11.65 11.78
CA TRP A 49 12.55 12.77 10.86
C TRP A 49 11.31 13.40 10.24
N VAL A 50 10.32 12.60 9.87
CA VAL A 50 9.04 13.10 9.34
C VAL A 50 8.30 13.90 10.39
N ARG A 51 8.19 13.37 11.62
CA ARG A 51 7.48 14.03 12.73
C ARG A 51 8.17 15.31 13.25
N GLU A 52 9.50 15.43 13.06
CA GLU A 52 10.24 16.67 13.31
C GLU A 52 9.80 17.80 12.36
N VAL A 53 9.42 17.48 11.12
CA VAL A 53 9.03 18.44 10.09
C VAL A 53 7.52 18.65 10.07
N ASN A 54 6.76 17.59 10.00
CA ASN A 54 5.29 17.62 9.99
C ASN A 54 4.74 16.52 10.92
N PRO A 55 4.27 16.89 12.12
CA PRO A 55 3.69 15.94 13.09
C PRO A 55 2.46 15.18 12.56
N GLU A 56 1.71 15.79 11.63
CA GLU A 56 0.47 15.23 11.08
C GLU A 56 0.68 14.44 9.78
N ALA A 57 1.90 14.41 9.23
CA ALA A 57 2.17 13.73 7.96
C ALA A 57 1.81 12.25 8.00
N TYR A 58 1.06 11.78 7.00
CA TYR A 58 0.66 10.38 6.88
C TYR A 58 1.82 9.53 6.33
N ILE A 59 2.12 8.41 7.00
CA ILE A 59 3.19 7.50 6.59
C ILE A 59 2.59 6.14 6.25
N VAL A 60 2.63 5.77 4.96
CA VAL A 60 2.13 4.49 4.46
C VAL A 60 3.25 3.65 3.86
N GLY A 61 3.39 2.41 4.32
CA GLY A 61 4.38 1.46 3.80
C GLY A 61 3.78 0.52 2.77
N GLU A 62 4.57 0.20 1.75
CA GLU A 62 4.28 -0.97 0.94
C GLU A 62 4.88 -2.19 1.65
N VAL A 63 4.01 -3.01 2.24
CA VAL A 63 4.35 -4.28 2.87
C VAL A 63 3.45 -5.33 2.25
N TRP A 64 4.01 -6.18 1.40
CA TRP A 64 3.18 -6.99 0.51
C TRP A 64 3.55 -8.48 0.55
N TRP A 65 4.46 -8.94 -0.35
CA TRP A 65 4.72 -10.35 -0.52
C TRP A 65 5.84 -10.87 0.38
N GLN A 66 5.51 -11.85 1.22
CA GLN A 66 6.50 -12.67 1.90
C GLN A 66 7.00 -13.81 1.00
N ASP A 67 6.08 -14.39 0.23
CA ASP A 67 6.37 -15.50 -0.67
C ASP A 67 5.42 -15.42 -1.87
N TRP A 68 5.85 -14.77 -2.92
CA TRP A 68 5.07 -14.55 -4.14
C TRP A 68 4.58 -15.85 -4.79
N PRO A 69 5.44 -16.89 -5.02
CA PRO A 69 4.99 -18.12 -5.64
C PRO A 69 3.88 -18.84 -4.89
N ASN A 70 3.86 -18.71 -3.57
CA ASN A 70 2.86 -19.34 -2.71
C ASN A 70 1.72 -18.39 -2.28
N ASN A 71 1.62 -17.22 -2.90
CA ASN A 71 0.59 -16.21 -2.62
C ASN A 71 0.49 -15.84 -1.13
N LYS A 72 1.64 -15.79 -0.46
CA LYS A 72 1.73 -15.49 0.97
C LYS A 72 2.13 -14.04 1.17
N MET A 73 1.25 -13.26 1.79
CA MET A 73 1.52 -11.88 2.17
C MET A 73 2.21 -11.79 3.53
N PHE A 74 2.96 -10.72 3.76
CA PHE A 74 3.47 -10.39 5.08
C PHE A 74 2.33 -10.14 6.07
N ASP A 75 2.55 -10.49 7.31
CA ASP A 75 1.84 -9.88 8.43
C ASP A 75 2.44 -8.49 8.65
N ALA A 76 1.66 -7.45 8.39
CA ALA A 76 2.12 -6.08 8.48
C ALA A 76 2.05 -5.47 9.90
N GLU A 77 1.51 -6.21 10.89
CA GLU A 77 1.38 -5.73 12.27
C GLU A 77 2.69 -5.17 12.84
N PRO A 78 3.88 -5.79 12.64
CA PRO A 78 5.14 -5.29 13.19
C PRO A 78 5.51 -3.85 12.75
N TRP A 79 5.04 -3.39 11.60
CA TRP A 79 5.27 -2.03 11.11
C TRP A 79 4.24 -1.02 11.63
N LEU A 80 3.11 -1.49 12.21
CA LEU A 80 1.93 -0.71 12.58
C LEU A 80 1.76 -0.53 14.09
N ARG A 81 2.84 -0.67 14.86
CA ARG A 81 2.84 -0.54 16.32
C ARG A 81 2.83 0.91 16.81
N GLY A 82 2.79 1.88 15.92
CA GLY A 82 2.79 3.30 16.24
C GLY A 82 4.19 3.94 16.20
N ASP A 83 5.22 3.15 15.96
CA ASP A 83 6.62 3.59 15.94
C ASP A 83 7.27 3.65 14.55
N GLN A 84 6.53 3.25 13.50
CA GLN A 84 7.01 3.22 12.12
C GLN A 84 5.99 3.83 11.16
N PHE A 85 4.97 3.09 10.73
CA PHE A 85 3.96 3.56 9.79
C PHE A 85 2.63 3.81 10.49
N ASP A 86 1.83 4.69 9.88
CA ASP A 86 0.43 4.88 10.28
C ASP A 86 -0.46 3.84 9.60
N ALA A 87 -0.07 3.41 8.39
CA ALA A 87 -0.79 2.42 7.59
C ALA A 87 0.13 1.65 6.65
N VAL A 88 -0.44 0.65 6.00
CA VAL A 88 0.14 -0.03 4.83
C VAL A 88 -0.83 -0.02 3.66
N MET A 89 -0.32 -0.23 2.45
CA MET A 89 -1.13 -0.49 1.26
C MET A 89 -1.91 -1.79 1.47
N ASN A 90 -3.25 -1.70 1.46
CA ASN A 90 -4.11 -2.82 1.85
C ASN A 90 -4.39 -3.76 0.68
N TYR A 91 -3.40 -4.51 0.25
CA TYR A 91 -3.55 -5.53 -0.81
C TYR A 91 -4.49 -6.67 -0.41
N ARG A 92 -4.69 -6.92 0.89
CA ARG A 92 -5.66 -7.91 1.39
C ARG A 92 -7.10 -7.48 1.08
N PHE A 93 -7.39 -6.18 1.18
CA PHE A 93 -8.66 -5.60 0.76
C PHE A 93 -8.85 -5.78 -0.74
N ALA A 94 -7.85 -5.40 -1.57
CA ALA A 94 -7.89 -5.57 -3.00
C ALA A 94 -8.18 -7.04 -3.39
N ALA A 95 -7.47 -7.99 -2.78
CA ALA A 95 -7.67 -9.42 -3.05
C ALA A 95 -9.08 -9.91 -2.70
N ALA A 96 -9.65 -9.46 -1.57
CA ALA A 96 -11.00 -9.84 -1.18
C ALA A 96 -12.07 -9.28 -2.13
N VAL A 97 -11.95 -7.98 -2.48
CA VAL A 97 -12.89 -7.31 -3.38
C VAL A 97 -12.83 -7.90 -4.79
N LYS A 98 -11.61 -8.12 -5.32
CA LYS A 98 -11.45 -8.74 -6.66
C LYS A 98 -12.01 -10.16 -6.71
N ALA A 99 -11.77 -10.97 -5.69
CA ALA A 99 -12.31 -12.32 -5.62
C ALA A 99 -13.85 -12.36 -5.57
N PHE A 100 -14.49 -11.30 -5.09
CA PHE A 100 -15.95 -11.24 -5.05
C PHE A 100 -16.56 -10.63 -6.32
N PHE A 101 -16.00 -9.53 -6.83
CA PHE A 101 -16.63 -8.78 -7.91
C PHE A 101 -16.13 -9.15 -9.31
N LEU A 102 -14.89 -9.63 -9.43
CA LEU A 102 -14.22 -9.80 -10.72
C LEU A 102 -13.94 -11.26 -11.07
N ASP A 103 -13.41 -12.04 -10.12
CA ASP A 103 -13.02 -13.41 -10.38
C ASP A 103 -14.24 -14.27 -10.76
N ARG A 104 -14.07 -15.15 -11.78
CA ARG A 104 -15.11 -16.08 -12.18
C ARG A 104 -14.82 -17.49 -11.69
N ARG A 105 -13.55 -17.95 -11.80
CA ARG A 105 -13.14 -19.29 -11.37
C ARG A 105 -12.96 -19.41 -9.87
N SER A 106 -12.51 -18.34 -9.23
CA SER A 106 -12.26 -18.26 -7.79
C SER A 106 -13.22 -17.31 -7.07
N ALA A 107 -14.40 -17.09 -7.66
CA ALA A 107 -15.44 -16.23 -7.07
C ALA A 107 -15.81 -16.71 -5.66
N ILE A 108 -15.91 -15.76 -4.74
CA ILE A 108 -16.29 -16.02 -3.35
C ILE A 108 -17.72 -15.58 -3.05
N ALA A 109 -18.36 -16.24 -2.08
CA ALA A 109 -19.70 -15.85 -1.61
C ALA A 109 -19.65 -14.53 -0.82
N PRO A 110 -20.81 -13.77 -0.71
CA PRO A 110 -20.88 -12.56 0.09
C PRO A 110 -20.43 -12.74 1.54
N SER A 111 -20.79 -13.87 2.16
CA SER A 111 -20.36 -14.21 3.52
C SER A 111 -18.85 -14.39 3.66
N GLU A 112 -18.18 -14.89 2.61
CA GLU A 112 -16.74 -15.03 2.59
C GLU A 112 -16.05 -13.66 2.40
N LEU A 113 -16.61 -12.76 1.58
CA LEU A 113 -16.14 -11.39 1.47
C LEU A 113 -16.21 -10.70 2.83
N ASP A 114 -17.38 -10.75 3.48
CA ASP A 114 -17.56 -10.15 4.82
C ASP A 114 -16.57 -10.70 5.83
N ARG A 115 -16.37 -12.02 5.85
CA ARG A 115 -15.40 -12.68 6.71
C ARG A 115 -13.96 -12.20 6.46
N ARG A 116 -13.55 -12.05 5.20
CA ARG A 116 -12.20 -11.55 4.85
C ARG A 116 -12.01 -10.10 5.26
N LEU A 117 -13.00 -9.25 5.02
CA LEU A 117 -12.95 -7.84 5.42
C LEU A 117 -12.99 -7.68 6.95
N ALA A 118 -13.80 -8.48 7.64
CA ALA A 118 -13.83 -8.51 9.10
C ALA A 118 -12.47 -8.93 9.67
N ARG A 119 -11.82 -9.93 9.06
CA ARG A 119 -10.48 -10.38 9.47
C ARG A 119 -9.43 -9.29 9.26
N VAL A 120 -9.44 -8.58 8.13
CA VAL A 120 -8.53 -7.44 7.91
C VAL A 120 -8.67 -6.42 9.03
N ARG A 121 -9.91 -6.09 9.45
CA ARG A 121 -10.13 -5.15 10.56
C ARG A 121 -9.69 -5.69 11.92
N ALA A 122 -9.86 -7.00 12.15
CA ALA A 122 -9.51 -7.64 13.42
C ALA A 122 -8.02 -7.89 13.61
N ASP A 123 -7.26 -8.03 12.51
CA ASP A 123 -5.83 -8.31 12.56
C ASP A 123 -4.99 -7.05 12.91
N TYR A 124 -5.60 -5.87 12.87
CA TYR A 124 -4.94 -4.60 13.17
C TYR A 124 -5.58 -3.90 14.37
N ARG A 125 -4.82 -3.03 15.01
CA ARG A 125 -5.32 -2.20 16.11
C ARG A 125 -6.49 -1.33 15.64
N PRO A 126 -7.46 -1.01 16.50
CA PRO A 126 -8.65 -0.25 16.13
C PRO A 126 -8.38 1.10 15.46
N GLU A 127 -7.30 1.76 15.83
CA GLU A 127 -6.88 3.04 15.25
C GLU A 127 -6.21 2.90 13.88
N VAL A 128 -5.68 1.73 13.55
CA VAL A 128 -4.98 1.47 12.27
C VAL A 128 -5.97 1.03 11.19
N ALA A 129 -6.92 0.17 11.52
CA ALA A 129 -7.84 -0.40 10.53
C ALA A 129 -8.57 0.65 9.67
N PRO A 130 -9.07 1.78 10.20
CA PRO A 130 -9.75 2.80 9.41
C PRO A 130 -8.84 3.66 8.54
N VAL A 131 -7.53 3.70 8.80
CA VAL A 131 -6.58 4.53 8.05
C VAL A 131 -5.73 3.72 7.06
N LEU A 132 -5.96 2.41 6.93
CA LEU A 132 -5.31 1.59 5.91
C LEU A 132 -5.57 2.16 4.52
N MET A 133 -4.53 2.16 3.67
CA MET A 133 -4.65 2.59 2.28
C MET A 133 -5.34 1.51 1.46
N ASN A 134 -6.67 1.56 1.38
CA ASN A 134 -7.45 0.65 0.54
C ASN A 134 -7.23 0.98 -0.93
N LEU A 135 -6.86 -0.01 -1.71
CA LEU A 135 -6.64 0.09 -3.15
C LEU A 135 -7.33 -1.08 -3.86
N LEU A 136 -7.59 -0.94 -5.14
CA LEU A 136 -8.09 -2.03 -6.00
C LEU A 136 -7.02 -2.49 -6.99
N ASP A 137 -6.17 -1.57 -7.42
CA ASP A 137 -4.99 -1.84 -8.23
C ASP A 137 -3.84 -0.89 -7.89
N SER A 138 -2.67 -1.12 -8.47
CA SER A 138 -1.49 -0.26 -8.41
C SER A 138 -0.69 -0.38 -9.71
N HIS A 139 0.44 0.35 -9.80
CA HIS A 139 1.37 0.19 -10.93
C HIS A 139 2.03 -1.20 -10.98
N ASP A 140 2.02 -1.95 -9.87
CA ASP A 140 2.57 -3.30 -9.76
C ASP A 140 1.53 -4.42 -9.96
N THR A 141 0.27 -4.05 -10.17
CA THR A 141 -0.82 -5.00 -10.39
C THR A 141 -1.54 -4.71 -11.70
N ASP A 142 -2.25 -5.72 -12.21
CA ASP A 142 -3.12 -5.50 -13.36
C ASP A 142 -4.19 -4.46 -13.03
N ARG A 143 -4.50 -3.61 -13.98
CA ARG A 143 -5.52 -2.59 -13.83
C ARG A 143 -6.89 -3.21 -13.60
N LEU A 144 -7.69 -2.57 -12.75
CA LEU A 144 -9.03 -3.04 -12.44
C LEU A 144 -9.89 -3.24 -13.70
N ALA A 145 -9.77 -2.32 -14.68
CA ALA A 145 -10.47 -2.43 -15.95
C ALA A 145 -10.05 -3.68 -16.74
N SER A 146 -8.74 -4.01 -16.76
CA SER A 146 -8.23 -5.21 -17.40
C SER A 146 -8.77 -6.47 -16.72
N GLN A 147 -8.78 -6.48 -15.40
CA GLN A 147 -9.29 -7.62 -14.63
C GLN A 147 -10.81 -7.79 -14.81
N ALA A 148 -11.56 -6.72 -14.98
CA ALA A 148 -13.00 -6.80 -15.25
C ALA A 148 -13.30 -7.45 -16.62
N VAL A 149 -12.46 -7.24 -17.62
CA VAL A 149 -12.59 -7.82 -18.97
C VAL A 149 -12.01 -9.22 -19.02
N ASN A 150 -10.87 -9.45 -18.37
CA ASN A 150 -10.13 -10.73 -18.36
C ASN A 150 -9.93 -11.25 -16.92
N PRO A 151 -11.01 -11.57 -16.19
CA PRO A 151 -11.00 -11.75 -14.74
C PRO A 151 -10.12 -12.90 -14.24
N ASP A 152 -9.87 -13.90 -15.05
CA ASP A 152 -9.09 -15.08 -14.67
C ASP A 152 -7.67 -15.08 -15.26
N THR A 153 -7.24 -13.95 -15.84
CA THR A 153 -5.90 -13.80 -16.42
C THR A 153 -4.98 -13.22 -15.37
N LEU A 154 -3.92 -13.95 -15.04
CA LEU A 154 -3.06 -13.61 -13.89
C LEU A 154 -2.17 -12.39 -14.11
N HIS A 155 -1.91 -12.00 -15.35
CA HIS A 155 -1.07 -10.81 -15.62
C HIS A 155 -1.34 -10.28 -17.02
N ASP A 156 -1.66 -9.00 -17.13
CA ASP A 156 -1.92 -8.30 -18.39
C ASP A 156 -0.79 -8.45 -19.42
N HIS A 157 0.46 -8.49 -18.98
CA HIS A 157 1.61 -8.66 -19.88
C HIS A 157 1.67 -10.05 -20.54
N ARG A 158 0.94 -11.04 -20.02
CA ARG A 158 0.82 -12.38 -20.59
C ARG A 158 -0.37 -12.52 -21.53
N VAL A 159 -1.23 -11.51 -21.59
CA VAL A 159 -2.38 -11.47 -22.49
C VAL A 159 -1.93 -10.95 -23.86
N SER A 160 -2.38 -11.59 -24.95
CA SER A 160 -2.09 -11.10 -26.29
C SER A 160 -2.72 -9.73 -26.52
N ALA A 161 -2.17 -8.95 -27.46
CA ALA A 161 -2.72 -7.63 -27.79
C ALA A 161 -4.19 -7.65 -28.22
N ARG A 162 -4.69 -8.81 -28.71
CA ARG A 162 -6.10 -9.01 -29.09
C ARG A 162 -7.01 -9.28 -27.91
N GLU A 163 -6.47 -9.72 -26.78
CA GLU A 163 -7.20 -10.05 -25.55
C GLU A 163 -7.12 -8.94 -24.52
N ARG A 164 -6.25 -7.93 -24.76
CA ARG A 164 -6.21 -6.73 -23.93
C ARG A 164 -7.47 -5.92 -24.17
N PRO A 165 -8.09 -5.41 -23.10
CA PRO A 165 -9.20 -4.48 -23.26
C PRO A 165 -8.72 -3.29 -24.09
N ASP A 166 -9.55 -2.88 -25.04
CA ASP A 166 -9.34 -1.61 -25.75
C ASP A 166 -9.60 -0.51 -24.72
N TYR A 167 -8.53 0.13 -24.23
CA TYR A 167 -8.58 1.22 -23.26
C TYR A 167 -9.08 2.52 -23.88
N ASP A 168 -9.72 2.47 -25.03
CA ASP A 168 -10.38 3.60 -25.60
C ASP A 168 -11.58 4.00 -24.71
N VAL A 169 -11.25 4.55 -23.54
CA VAL A 169 -12.23 5.16 -22.64
C VAL A 169 -12.67 6.43 -23.33
N ARG A 170 -13.75 6.30 -24.09
CA ARG A 170 -14.48 7.47 -24.59
C ARG A 170 -15.31 8.09 -23.47
#